data_1c48590d32fb938808a148ce4d9dbfcd
#
_entry.id   1c48590d32fb938808a148ce4d9dbfcd
#
_cell.length_a   1.000
_cell.length_b   1.000
_cell.length_c   1.000
_cell.angle_alpha   90.00
_cell.angle_beta   90.00
_cell.angle_gamma   90.00
#
_symmetry.space_group_name_H-M   'P 1'
#
loop_
_entity.id
_entity.type
_entity.pdbx_description
1 polymer ?
#
loop_
_entity_poly.entity_id
_entity_poly.type
_entity_poly.pdbx_seq_one_letter_code
_entity_poly.pdbx_strand_id
1 'polypeptide(L)'
;LAVVFICSMIWLEADMGKAKNKPKFSHIFSKSESVNILSAARMFLFGARDVWFVVALPVYLGSVFGWDHLWVGGFLASWVIAYGFVQGFAPRITGKAQGRVPDGSAALVWAGILALITGGIAYGVQIGWQPEIVIVVGLMIFGAVFAINSSLHSYLIVSYAKGDGVSLDVGFYYMANAMGRLIGTVLSGWIYQEAGLAACLWVSFASLALTTLISIK
;
A
#
# COMPACT_ATOMS: atom_id res chain seq x y z
N LEU A 1 -11.78 9.19 -20.35
CA LEU A 1 -11.66 10.42 -19.53
C LEU A 1 -12.80 11.40 -19.84
N ALA A 2 -13.03 11.80 -21.10
CA ALA A 2 -14.09 12.76 -21.46
C ALA A 2 -15.50 12.33 -21.00
N VAL A 3 -15.87 11.06 -21.19
CA VAL A 3 -17.16 10.51 -20.72
C VAL A 3 -17.29 10.60 -19.19
N VAL A 4 -16.25 10.22 -18.43
CA VAL A 4 -16.25 10.33 -16.98
C VAL A 4 -16.38 11.78 -16.51
N PHE A 5 -15.67 12.70 -17.19
CA PHE A 5 -15.76 14.14 -16.91
C PHE A 5 -17.17 14.67 -17.16
N ILE A 6 -17.79 14.34 -18.30
CA ILE A 6 -19.16 14.77 -18.63
C ILE A 6 -20.17 14.20 -17.62
N CYS A 7 -20.07 12.90 -17.28
CA CYS A 7 -20.93 12.30 -16.27
C CYS A 7 -20.76 12.95 -14.90
N SER A 8 -19.52 13.28 -14.49
CA SER A 8 -19.27 13.97 -13.23
C SER A 8 -19.86 15.39 -13.20
N MET A 9 -19.79 16.12 -14.33
CA MET A 9 -20.40 17.46 -14.45
C MET A 9 -21.93 17.42 -14.36
N ILE A 10 -22.55 16.34 -14.82
CA ILE A 10 -24.02 16.22 -14.84
C ILE A 10 -24.58 15.67 -13.51
N TRP A 11 -23.85 14.76 -12.85
CA TRP A 11 -24.37 13.98 -11.72
C TRP A 11 -23.81 14.42 -10.35
N LEU A 12 -22.71 15.19 -10.31
CA LEU A 12 -22.19 15.71 -9.05
C LEU A 12 -22.93 16.98 -8.65
N GLU A 13 -23.43 17.01 -7.42
CA GLU A 13 -24.00 18.21 -6.84
C GLU A 13 -22.93 19.31 -6.70
N ALA A 14 -23.31 20.55 -6.99
CA ALA A 14 -22.39 21.69 -6.94
C ALA A 14 -21.90 22.01 -5.51
N ASP A 15 -22.61 21.55 -4.47
CA ASP A 15 -22.25 21.71 -3.07
C ASP A 15 -22.04 20.35 -2.39
N MET A 16 -20.82 19.81 -2.54
CA MET A 16 -20.38 18.57 -1.90
C MET A 16 -19.87 18.77 -0.47
N GLY A 17 -20.40 19.73 0.25
CA GLY A 17 -20.09 20.02 1.64
C GLY A 17 -18.83 20.88 1.80
N LYS A 18 -19.02 22.19 1.97
CA LYS A 18 -17.92 23.11 2.32
C LYS A 18 -17.59 22.97 3.79
N ALA A 19 -16.31 22.73 4.11
CA ALA A 19 -15.83 22.80 5.48
C ALA A 19 -16.16 24.19 6.07
N LYS A 20 -16.82 24.23 7.23
CA LYS A 20 -17.21 25.48 7.91
C LYS A 20 -16.00 26.35 8.28
N ASN A 21 -14.84 25.73 8.52
CA ASN A 21 -13.58 26.40 8.80
C ASN A 21 -12.50 25.98 7.81
N LYS A 22 -11.83 26.94 7.16
CA LYS A 22 -10.68 26.65 6.30
C LYS A 22 -9.53 26.13 7.16
N PRO A 23 -8.96 24.94 6.86
CA PRO A 23 -7.81 24.42 7.60
C PRO A 23 -6.62 25.35 7.42
N LYS A 24 -5.92 25.67 8.53
CA LYS A 24 -4.65 26.40 8.49
C LYS A 24 -3.52 25.40 8.26
N PHE A 25 -2.47 25.80 7.55
CA PHE A 25 -1.28 24.97 7.34
C PHE A 25 -0.61 24.51 8.64
N SER A 26 -0.83 25.23 9.76
CA SER A 26 -0.37 24.80 11.09
C SER A 26 -1.07 23.54 11.63
N HIS A 27 -2.14 23.08 10.99
CA HIS A 27 -2.88 21.87 11.37
C HIS A 27 -2.62 20.73 10.39
N ILE A 28 -1.35 20.51 9.99
CA ILE A 28 -0.95 19.42 9.08
C ILE A 28 -1.23 18.04 9.71
N PHE A 29 -1.02 17.90 11.01
CA PHE A 29 -1.32 16.66 11.73
C PHE A 29 -2.78 16.63 12.16
N SER A 30 -3.39 15.42 12.12
CA SER A 30 -4.71 15.23 12.70
C SER A 30 -4.70 15.48 14.21
N LYS A 31 -5.81 15.96 14.74
CA LYS A 31 -6.05 16.04 16.19
C LYS A 31 -6.26 14.65 16.82
N SER A 32 -6.56 13.65 16.02
CA SER A 32 -6.75 12.26 16.45
C SER A 32 -5.41 11.51 16.42
N GLU A 33 -4.97 10.99 17.56
CA GLU A 33 -3.78 10.17 17.65
C GLU A 33 -3.89 8.91 16.79
N SER A 34 -5.05 8.25 16.80
CA SER A 34 -5.32 7.07 15.97
C SER A 34 -5.20 7.34 14.48
N VAL A 35 -5.62 8.51 14.00
CA VAL A 35 -5.46 8.92 12.59
C VAL A 35 -3.98 9.14 12.26
N ASN A 36 -3.21 9.75 13.17
CA ASN A 36 -1.78 9.98 12.96
C ASN A 36 -1.00 8.67 12.93
N ILE A 37 -1.29 7.73 13.84
CA ILE A 37 -0.69 6.39 13.87
C ILE A 37 -1.03 5.62 12.58
N LEU A 38 -2.30 5.59 12.19
CA LEU A 38 -2.74 4.91 10.97
C LEU A 38 -2.12 5.53 9.71
N SER A 39 -1.96 6.86 9.68
CA SER A 39 -1.33 7.57 8.56
C SER A 39 0.17 7.23 8.45
N ALA A 40 0.88 7.18 9.58
CA ALA A 40 2.27 6.74 9.62
C ALA A 40 2.41 5.28 9.18
N ALA A 41 1.57 4.37 9.70
CA ALA A 41 1.55 2.98 9.29
C ALA A 41 1.27 2.84 7.77
N ARG A 42 0.35 3.65 7.22
CA ARG A 42 0.05 3.68 5.79
C ARG A 42 1.22 4.14 4.95
N MET A 43 1.94 5.15 5.40
CA MET A 43 3.13 5.67 4.71
C MET A 43 4.18 4.56 4.54
N PHE A 44 4.52 3.84 5.61
CA PHE A 44 5.48 2.75 5.56
C PHE A 44 4.97 1.54 4.78
N LEU A 45 3.68 1.18 4.92
CA LEU A 45 3.05 0.08 4.18
C LEU A 45 3.17 0.27 2.66
N PHE A 46 2.86 1.45 2.16
CA PHE A 46 2.92 1.73 0.72
C PHE A 46 4.34 2.00 0.23
N GLY A 47 5.18 2.62 1.04
CA GLY A 47 6.60 2.75 0.77
C GLY A 47 7.30 1.39 0.66
N ALA A 48 6.94 0.45 1.53
CA ALA A 48 7.44 -0.92 1.50
C ALA A 48 7.14 -1.66 0.19
N ARG A 49 5.95 -1.46 -0.38
CA ARG A 49 5.64 -2.01 -1.70
C ARG A 49 6.45 -1.33 -2.80
N ASP A 50 6.45 0.00 -2.82
CA ASP A 50 6.97 0.76 -3.94
C ASP A 50 8.51 0.73 -3.99
N VAL A 51 9.21 0.43 -2.87
CA VAL A 51 10.67 0.34 -2.82
C VAL A 51 11.25 -0.82 -3.66
N TRP A 52 10.46 -1.80 -4.03
CA TRP A 52 10.91 -2.89 -4.91
C TRP A 52 10.02 -3.12 -6.13
N PHE A 53 8.73 -2.75 -6.05
CA PHE A 53 7.74 -3.07 -7.07
C PHE A 53 7.79 -2.13 -8.28
N VAL A 54 8.01 -0.81 -8.08
CA VAL A 54 7.77 0.20 -9.12
C VAL A 54 8.91 0.31 -10.13
N VAL A 55 10.16 0.25 -9.67
CA VAL A 55 11.36 0.39 -10.53
C VAL A 55 12.20 -0.89 -10.51
N ALA A 56 12.56 -1.38 -9.33
CA ALA A 56 13.49 -2.49 -9.19
C ALA A 56 12.97 -3.79 -9.82
N LEU A 57 11.71 -4.15 -9.59
CA LEU A 57 11.13 -5.38 -10.11
C LEU A 57 11.03 -5.40 -11.64
N PRO A 58 10.44 -4.40 -12.33
CA PRO A 58 10.41 -4.39 -13.80
C PRO A 58 11.80 -4.48 -14.43
N VAL A 59 12.77 -3.75 -13.88
CA VAL A 59 14.17 -3.79 -14.36
C VAL A 59 14.76 -5.16 -14.15
N TYR A 60 14.55 -5.77 -12.98
CA TYR A 60 15.06 -7.11 -12.68
C TYR A 60 14.45 -8.18 -13.59
N LEU A 61 13.15 -8.17 -13.83
CA LEU A 61 12.48 -9.10 -14.74
C LEU A 61 13.04 -9.02 -16.16
N GLY A 62 13.29 -7.80 -16.65
CA GLY A 62 13.89 -7.61 -17.99
C GLY A 62 15.38 -7.95 -18.05
N SER A 63 16.17 -7.47 -17.08
CA SER A 63 17.64 -7.59 -17.16
C SER A 63 18.17 -8.95 -16.70
N VAL A 64 17.53 -9.59 -15.72
CA VAL A 64 18.00 -10.85 -15.12
C VAL A 64 17.27 -12.06 -15.70
N PHE A 65 15.94 -11.97 -15.86
CA PHE A 65 15.15 -13.07 -16.44
C PHE A 65 15.05 -12.99 -17.95
N GLY A 66 15.45 -11.88 -18.58
CA GLY A 66 15.38 -11.70 -20.03
C GLY A 66 13.96 -11.53 -20.56
N TRP A 67 13.00 -11.18 -19.72
CA TRP A 67 11.64 -10.94 -20.17
C TRP A 67 11.56 -9.68 -21.04
N ASP A 68 10.85 -9.76 -22.15
CA ASP A 68 10.59 -8.58 -22.95
C ASP A 68 9.60 -7.62 -22.30
N HIS A 69 9.50 -6.41 -22.81
CA HIS A 69 8.64 -5.37 -22.23
C HIS A 69 7.16 -5.75 -22.21
N LEU A 70 6.71 -6.55 -23.19
CA LEU A 70 5.32 -6.98 -23.27
C LEU A 70 4.99 -7.99 -22.16
N TRP A 71 5.90 -8.96 -21.91
CA TRP A 71 5.76 -9.93 -20.83
C TRP A 71 5.82 -9.25 -19.45
N VAL A 72 6.78 -8.35 -19.24
CA VAL A 72 6.87 -7.58 -17.97
C VAL A 72 5.60 -6.75 -17.75
N GLY A 73 5.18 -6.01 -18.75
CA GLY A 73 3.97 -5.17 -18.67
C GLY A 73 2.70 -6.00 -18.47
N GLY A 74 2.55 -7.10 -19.22
CA GLY A 74 1.42 -8.02 -19.12
C GLY A 74 1.32 -8.69 -17.75
N PHE A 75 2.45 -9.15 -17.18
CA PHE A 75 2.52 -9.73 -15.85
C PHE A 75 2.12 -8.74 -14.76
N LEU A 76 2.69 -7.52 -14.79
CA LEU A 76 2.38 -6.49 -13.79
C LEU A 76 0.92 -6.01 -13.92
N ALA A 77 0.40 -5.87 -15.15
CA ALA A 77 -1.01 -5.53 -15.36
C ALA A 77 -1.95 -6.62 -14.81
N SER A 78 -1.63 -7.90 -15.09
CA SER A 78 -2.39 -9.04 -14.56
C SER A 78 -2.36 -9.08 -13.04
N TRP A 79 -1.20 -8.77 -12.45
CA TRP A 79 -1.06 -8.67 -11.00
C TRP A 79 -1.95 -7.57 -10.41
N VAL A 80 -1.98 -6.37 -11.03
CA VAL A 80 -2.84 -5.26 -10.58
C VAL A 80 -4.32 -5.64 -10.67
N ILE A 81 -4.72 -6.35 -11.72
CA ILE A 81 -6.10 -6.84 -11.87
C ILE A 81 -6.42 -7.85 -10.75
N ALA A 82 -5.57 -8.86 -10.54
CA ALA A 82 -5.73 -9.86 -9.49
C ALA A 82 -5.78 -9.22 -8.09
N TYR A 83 -4.90 -8.23 -7.83
CA TYR A 83 -4.92 -7.41 -6.62
C TYR A 83 -6.29 -6.74 -6.41
N GLY A 84 -6.87 -6.13 -7.45
CA GLY A 84 -8.19 -5.50 -7.39
C GLY A 84 -9.30 -6.48 -7.04
N PHE A 85 -9.27 -7.70 -7.60
CA PHE A 85 -10.21 -8.76 -7.23
C PHE A 85 -10.10 -9.14 -5.75
N VAL A 86 -8.89 -9.42 -5.25
CA VAL A 86 -8.68 -9.75 -3.83
C VAL A 86 -9.15 -8.60 -2.93
N GLN A 87 -8.89 -7.35 -3.31
CA GLN A 87 -9.34 -6.19 -2.55
C GLN A 87 -10.87 -6.11 -2.45
N GLY A 88 -11.60 -6.49 -3.50
CA GLY A 88 -13.07 -6.58 -3.47
C GLY A 88 -13.59 -7.63 -2.48
N PHE A 89 -12.85 -8.72 -2.23
CA PHE A 89 -13.20 -9.76 -1.26
C PHE A 89 -12.67 -9.50 0.16
N ALA A 90 -11.77 -8.54 0.35
CA ALA A 90 -11.17 -8.22 1.64
C ALA A 90 -12.18 -8.00 2.78
N PRO A 91 -13.35 -7.33 2.59
CA PRO A 91 -14.35 -7.19 3.65
C PRO A 91 -14.91 -8.53 4.17
N ARG A 92 -14.95 -9.56 3.33
CA ARG A 92 -15.36 -10.90 3.74
C ARG A 92 -14.27 -11.60 4.54
N ILE A 93 -13.01 -11.45 4.13
CA ILE A 93 -11.83 -12.05 4.77
C ILE A 93 -11.58 -11.42 6.15
N THR A 94 -11.72 -10.11 6.29
CA THR A 94 -11.53 -9.38 7.55
C THR A 94 -12.72 -9.48 8.52
N GLY A 95 -13.79 -10.17 8.12
CA GLY A 95 -14.98 -10.37 8.95
C GLY A 95 -15.95 -9.18 8.96
N LYS A 96 -15.65 -8.10 8.24
CA LYS A 96 -16.54 -6.92 8.15
C LYS A 96 -17.92 -7.29 7.58
N ALA A 97 -17.95 -8.15 6.58
CA ALA A 97 -19.20 -8.61 5.96
C ALA A 97 -20.08 -9.43 6.94
N GLN A 98 -19.49 -9.99 8.00
CA GLN A 98 -20.17 -10.73 9.06
C GLN A 98 -20.47 -9.86 10.30
N GLY A 99 -20.40 -8.53 10.17
CA GLY A 99 -20.67 -7.59 11.25
C GLY A 99 -19.53 -7.43 12.28
N ARG A 100 -18.37 -8.08 12.08
CA ARG A 100 -17.18 -7.82 12.88
C ARG A 100 -16.58 -6.48 12.48
N VAL A 101 -16.26 -5.65 13.46
CA VAL A 101 -15.58 -4.37 13.23
C VAL A 101 -14.08 -4.62 13.34
N PRO A 102 -13.33 -4.61 12.20
CA PRO A 102 -11.88 -4.70 12.26
C PRO A 102 -11.32 -3.49 13.04
N ASP A 103 -10.31 -3.73 13.84
CA ASP A 103 -9.63 -2.75 14.67
C ASP A 103 -8.12 -2.67 14.35
N GLY A 104 -7.37 -1.93 15.17
CA GLY A 104 -5.92 -1.81 15.03
C GLY A 104 -5.20 -3.16 15.17
N SER A 105 -5.74 -4.11 15.93
CA SER A 105 -5.14 -5.44 16.08
C SER A 105 -5.16 -6.25 14.80
N ALA A 106 -6.22 -6.11 13.99
CA ALA A 106 -6.28 -6.70 12.66
C ALA A 106 -5.20 -6.09 11.73
N ALA A 107 -4.98 -4.77 11.79
CA ALA A 107 -3.93 -4.11 11.01
C ALA A 107 -2.53 -4.63 11.38
N LEU A 108 -2.26 -4.80 12.69
CA LEU A 108 -1.01 -5.37 13.20
C LEU A 108 -0.77 -6.78 12.67
N VAL A 109 -1.76 -7.67 12.79
CA VAL A 109 -1.63 -9.08 12.35
C VAL A 109 -1.37 -9.15 10.85
N TRP A 110 -2.15 -8.45 10.02
CA TRP A 110 -2.01 -8.49 8.58
C TRP A 110 -0.71 -7.84 8.10
N ALA A 111 -0.22 -6.76 8.75
CA ALA A 111 1.08 -6.17 8.47
C ALA A 111 2.23 -7.12 8.84
N GLY A 112 2.13 -7.82 9.99
CA GLY A 112 3.10 -8.83 10.41
C GLY A 112 3.21 -10.00 9.44
N ILE A 113 2.07 -10.53 8.98
CA ILE A 113 2.04 -11.58 7.95
C ILE A 113 2.72 -11.09 6.66
N LEU A 114 2.43 -9.87 6.24
CA LEU A 114 3.04 -9.27 5.04
C LEU A 114 4.55 -9.10 5.20
N ALA A 115 5.02 -8.69 6.38
CA ALA A 115 6.45 -8.60 6.69
C ALA A 115 7.13 -9.96 6.56
N LEU A 116 6.56 -11.02 7.16
CA LEU A 116 7.11 -12.37 7.08
C LEU A 116 7.19 -12.89 5.63
N ILE A 117 6.15 -12.67 4.83
CA ILE A 117 6.14 -13.03 3.41
C ILE A 117 7.25 -12.30 2.67
N THR A 118 7.40 -10.98 2.89
CA THR A 118 8.43 -10.17 2.25
C THR A 118 9.84 -10.60 2.66
N GLY A 119 10.04 -10.91 3.93
CA GLY A 119 11.30 -11.46 4.43
C GLY A 119 11.66 -12.82 3.79
N GLY A 120 10.65 -13.67 3.60
CA GLY A 120 10.83 -14.96 2.89
C GLY A 120 11.23 -14.77 1.41
N ILE A 121 10.59 -13.82 0.71
CA ILE A 121 10.97 -13.47 -0.66
C ILE A 121 12.38 -12.90 -0.70
N ALA A 122 12.72 -11.96 0.20
CA ALA A 122 14.03 -11.35 0.29
C ALA A 122 15.13 -12.41 0.49
N TYR A 123 14.91 -13.31 1.42
CA TYR A 123 15.85 -14.40 1.70
C TYR A 123 16.01 -15.35 0.52
N GLY A 124 14.91 -15.79 -0.11
CA GLY A 124 14.95 -16.66 -1.28
C GLY A 124 15.71 -16.04 -2.46
N VAL A 125 15.48 -14.74 -2.73
CA VAL A 125 16.23 -14.01 -3.77
C VAL A 125 17.70 -13.86 -3.38
N GLN A 126 18.01 -13.58 -2.12
CA GLN A 126 19.39 -13.40 -1.65
C GLN A 126 20.25 -14.66 -1.79
N ILE A 127 19.68 -15.83 -1.50
CA ILE A 127 20.40 -17.11 -1.63
C ILE A 127 20.36 -17.67 -3.07
N GLY A 128 19.69 -17.01 -4.00
CA GLY A 128 19.56 -17.43 -5.40
C GLY A 128 18.74 -18.72 -5.59
N TRP A 129 17.85 -19.05 -4.66
CA TRP A 129 17.01 -20.25 -4.77
C TRP A 129 15.86 -20.01 -5.73
N GLN A 130 15.92 -20.57 -6.93
CA GLN A 130 14.93 -20.45 -7.99
C GLN A 130 14.27 -19.04 -8.04
N PRO A 131 15.05 -17.98 -8.29
CA PRO A 131 14.61 -16.60 -8.07
C PRO A 131 13.39 -16.23 -8.89
N GLU A 132 13.20 -16.83 -10.06
CA GLU A 132 12.01 -16.61 -10.88
C GLU A 132 10.73 -17.11 -10.17
N ILE A 133 10.76 -18.32 -9.63
CA ILE A 133 9.62 -18.88 -8.89
C ILE A 133 9.37 -18.08 -7.61
N VAL A 134 10.42 -17.78 -6.86
CA VAL A 134 10.32 -17.00 -5.62
C VAL A 134 9.68 -15.64 -5.88
N ILE A 135 10.06 -14.95 -6.94
CA ILE A 135 9.51 -13.64 -7.28
C ILE A 135 8.09 -13.76 -7.79
N VAL A 136 7.80 -14.65 -8.75
CA VAL A 136 6.46 -14.76 -9.33
C VAL A 136 5.44 -15.21 -8.28
N VAL A 137 5.70 -16.32 -7.59
CA VAL A 137 4.81 -16.85 -6.54
C VAL A 137 4.76 -15.91 -5.34
N GLY A 138 5.92 -15.42 -4.90
CA GLY A 138 6.03 -14.48 -3.80
C GLY A 138 5.25 -13.20 -4.06
N LEU A 139 5.32 -12.64 -5.27
CA LEU A 139 4.56 -11.45 -5.66
C LEU A 139 3.04 -11.70 -5.64
N MET A 140 2.57 -12.87 -6.06
CA MET A 140 1.15 -13.22 -5.99
C MET A 140 0.66 -13.28 -4.55
N ILE A 141 1.40 -13.95 -3.66
CA ILE A 141 1.08 -14.05 -2.24
C ILE A 141 1.16 -12.66 -1.56
N PHE A 142 2.24 -11.92 -1.82
CA PHE A 142 2.40 -10.55 -1.34
C PHE A 142 1.21 -9.68 -1.78
N GLY A 143 0.83 -9.74 -3.05
CA GLY A 143 -0.28 -8.97 -3.61
C GLY A 143 -1.62 -9.24 -2.93
N ALA A 144 -1.92 -10.50 -2.65
CA ALA A 144 -3.14 -10.90 -1.97
C ALA A 144 -3.20 -10.33 -0.53
N VAL A 145 -2.12 -10.49 0.23
CA VAL A 145 -2.05 -10.00 1.62
C VAL A 145 -1.97 -8.47 1.66
N PHE A 146 -1.25 -7.85 0.72
CA PHE A 146 -1.20 -6.39 0.59
C PHE A 146 -2.58 -5.79 0.24
N ALA A 147 -3.37 -6.46 -0.61
CA ALA A 147 -4.73 -6.04 -0.94
C ALA A 147 -5.64 -6.00 0.29
N ILE A 148 -5.55 -7.02 1.17
CA ILE A 148 -6.28 -7.09 2.42
C ILE A 148 -5.85 -5.94 3.36
N ASN A 149 -4.54 -5.74 3.56
CA ASN A 149 -4.00 -4.62 4.35
C ASN A 149 -4.50 -3.26 3.82
N SER A 150 -4.44 -3.05 2.51
CA SER A 150 -4.87 -1.80 1.88
C SER A 150 -6.35 -1.52 2.12
N SER A 151 -7.21 -2.53 1.98
CA SER A 151 -8.64 -2.42 2.24
C SER A 151 -8.92 -2.16 3.72
N LEU A 152 -8.24 -2.86 4.62
CA LEU A 152 -8.37 -2.70 6.06
C LEU A 152 -8.01 -1.27 6.50
N HIS A 153 -6.87 -0.75 6.06
CA HIS A 153 -6.44 0.64 6.36
C HIS A 153 -7.43 1.67 5.81
N SER A 154 -7.99 1.43 4.61
CA SER A 154 -9.00 2.33 4.03
C SER A 154 -10.33 2.29 4.79
N TYR A 155 -10.65 1.19 5.44
CA TYR A 155 -11.79 1.10 6.35
C TYR A 155 -11.51 1.83 7.67
N LEU A 156 -10.33 1.60 8.28
CA LEU A 156 -9.97 2.17 9.57
C LEU A 156 -9.93 3.70 9.53
N ILE A 157 -9.42 4.33 8.47
CA ILE A 157 -9.40 5.79 8.38
C ILE A 157 -10.81 6.38 8.42
N VAL A 158 -11.77 5.77 7.73
CA VAL A 158 -13.16 6.23 7.74
C VAL A 158 -13.80 6.02 9.11
N SER A 159 -13.43 4.94 9.84
CA SER A 159 -13.96 4.65 11.16
C SER A 159 -13.35 5.53 12.26
N TYR A 160 -12.10 5.97 12.12
CA TYR A 160 -11.39 6.81 13.08
C TYR A 160 -11.64 8.30 12.88
N ALA A 161 -11.92 8.73 11.65
CA ALA A 161 -12.26 10.11 11.35
C ALA A 161 -13.65 10.44 11.91
N LYS A 162 -13.76 11.46 12.76
CA LYS A 162 -14.99 11.82 13.45
C LYS A 162 -15.35 13.30 13.27
N GLY A 163 -16.64 13.58 13.15
CA GLY A 163 -17.21 14.93 13.18
C GLY A 163 -16.82 15.82 12.00
N ASP A 164 -16.72 17.11 12.22
CA ASP A 164 -16.49 18.13 11.16
C ASP A 164 -15.09 18.07 10.52
N GLY A 165 -14.18 17.20 11.01
CA GLY A 165 -12.80 17.04 10.56
C GLY A 165 -12.53 15.88 9.59
N VAL A 166 -13.54 15.06 9.24
CA VAL A 166 -13.37 13.83 8.42
C VAL A 166 -12.60 14.09 7.13
N SER A 167 -12.91 15.14 6.40
CA SER A 167 -12.27 15.48 5.13
C SER A 167 -10.77 15.80 5.31
N LEU A 168 -10.41 16.46 6.41
CA LEU A 168 -9.00 16.80 6.73
C LEU A 168 -8.22 15.56 7.15
N ASP A 169 -8.80 14.71 7.99
CA ASP A 169 -8.17 13.47 8.46
C ASP A 169 -7.91 12.51 7.30
N VAL A 170 -8.90 12.34 6.42
CA VAL A 170 -8.76 11.53 5.20
C VAL A 170 -7.73 12.14 4.25
N GLY A 171 -7.72 13.47 4.10
CA GLY A 171 -6.72 14.19 3.30
C GLY A 171 -5.29 13.97 3.83
N PHE A 172 -5.09 14.09 5.13
CA PHE A 172 -3.79 13.83 5.80
C PHE A 172 -3.32 12.37 5.58
N TYR A 173 -4.22 11.42 5.76
CA TYR A 173 -3.95 10.00 5.53
C TYR A 173 -3.50 9.72 4.08
N TYR A 174 -4.18 10.30 3.07
CA TYR A 174 -3.77 10.12 1.68
C TYR A 174 -2.49 10.89 1.32
N MET A 175 -2.21 12.02 1.97
CA MET A 175 -0.94 12.72 1.84
C MET A 175 0.22 11.84 2.37
N ALA A 176 0.06 11.22 3.54
CA ALA A 176 1.05 10.29 4.09
C ALA A 176 1.26 9.07 3.16
N ASN A 177 0.18 8.52 2.59
CA ASN A 177 0.25 7.47 1.57
C ASN A 177 1.07 7.91 0.34
N ALA A 178 0.81 9.09 -0.19
CA ALA A 178 1.53 9.63 -1.36
C ALA A 178 3.02 9.85 -1.04
N MET A 179 3.34 10.36 0.15
CA MET A 179 4.72 10.53 0.61
C MET A 179 5.47 9.20 0.72
N GLY A 180 4.83 8.17 1.30
CA GLY A 180 5.41 6.82 1.38
C GLY A 180 5.73 6.24 0.00
N ARG A 181 4.80 6.41 -0.95
CA ARG A 181 4.98 5.98 -2.33
C ARG A 181 6.11 6.73 -3.04
N LEU A 182 6.20 8.05 -2.87
CA LEU A 182 7.28 8.85 -3.42
C LEU A 182 8.65 8.39 -2.89
N ILE A 183 8.79 8.28 -1.57
CA ILE A 183 10.02 7.80 -0.93
C ILE A 183 10.36 6.39 -1.41
N GLY A 184 9.39 5.47 -1.41
CA GLY A 184 9.58 4.09 -1.88
C GLY A 184 10.06 4.04 -3.33
N THR A 185 9.45 4.81 -4.23
CA THR A 185 9.84 4.85 -5.65
C THR A 185 11.26 5.39 -5.86
N VAL A 186 11.63 6.46 -5.15
CA VAL A 186 13.01 7.02 -5.23
C VAL A 186 14.01 6.01 -4.69
N LEU A 187 13.74 5.41 -3.54
CA LEU A 187 14.59 4.37 -2.95
C LEU A 187 14.68 3.13 -3.84
N SER A 188 13.60 2.77 -4.56
CA SER A 188 13.58 1.63 -5.48
C SER A 188 14.69 1.72 -6.53
N GLY A 189 14.80 2.86 -7.20
CA GLY A 189 15.83 3.07 -8.21
C GLY A 189 17.23 3.11 -7.61
N TRP A 190 17.40 3.87 -6.54
CA TRP A 190 18.71 4.06 -5.90
C TRP A 190 19.25 2.76 -5.31
N ILE A 191 18.49 2.09 -4.44
CA ILE A 191 18.94 0.86 -3.77
C ILE A 191 19.15 -0.26 -4.78
N TYR A 192 18.31 -0.35 -5.82
CA TYR A 192 18.50 -1.36 -6.86
C TYR A 192 19.82 -1.20 -7.60
N GLN A 193 20.21 0.05 -7.93
CA GLN A 193 21.48 0.34 -8.60
C GLN A 193 22.69 -0.01 -7.73
N GLU A 194 22.62 0.27 -6.43
CA GLU A 194 23.75 0.06 -5.51
C GLU A 194 23.86 -1.38 -5.00
N ALA A 195 22.73 -2.05 -4.76
CA ALA A 195 22.72 -3.32 -4.00
C ALA A 195 21.72 -4.37 -4.53
N GLY A 196 21.04 -4.10 -5.64
CA GLY A 196 20.14 -5.04 -6.30
C GLY A 196 18.78 -5.25 -5.63
N LEU A 197 17.99 -6.18 -6.19
CA LEU A 197 16.61 -6.44 -5.77
C LEU A 197 16.48 -6.99 -4.34
N ALA A 198 17.42 -7.84 -3.91
CA ALA A 198 17.40 -8.40 -2.55
C ALA A 198 17.46 -7.30 -1.49
N ALA A 199 18.30 -6.27 -1.68
CA ALA A 199 18.40 -5.13 -0.78
C ALA A 199 17.08 -4.32 -0.75
N CYS A 200 16.44 -4.08 -1.89
CA CYS A 200 15.12 -3.45 -1.95
C CYS A 200 14.08 -4.24 -1.14
N LEU A 201 14.08 -5.57 -1.24
CA LEU A 201 13.18 -6.45 -0.49
C LEU A 201 13.46 -6.44 1.01
N TRP A 202 14.72 -6.35 1.45
CA TRP A 202 15.06 -6.21 2.86
C TRP A 202 14.62 -4.85 3.43
N VAL A 203 14.76 -3.77 2.67
CA VAL A 203 14.23 -2.45 3.06
C VAL A 203 12.69 -2.47 3.13
N SER A 204 12.05 -3.19 2.21
CA SER A 204 10.61 -3.46 2.26
C SER A 204 10.22 -4.19 3.54
N PHE A 205 10.91 -5.27 3.88
CA PHE A 205 10.71 -6.02 5.11
C PHE A 205 10.85 -5.13 6.37
N ALA A 206 11.93 -4.33 6.44
CA ALA A 206 12.14 -3.41 7.56
C ALA A 206 11.01 -2.37 7.69
N SER A 207 10.54 -1.83 6.57
CA SER A 207 9.41 -0.89 6.52
C SER A 207 8.11 -1.54 6.99
N LEU A 208 7.84 -2.80 6.63
CA LEU A 208 6.67 -3.56 7.07
C LEU A 208 6.76 -3.94 8.55
N ALA A 209 7.95 -4.30 9.03
CA ALA A 209 8.19 -4.53 10.45
C ALA A 209 7.91 -3.25 11.26
N LEU A 210 8.34 -2.09 10.75
CA LEU A 210 8.03 -0.79 11.35
C LEU A 210 6.53 -0.48 11.31
N THR A 211 5.84 -0.79 10.19
CA THR A 211 4.38 -0.69 10.09
C THR A 211 3.70 -1.52 11.18
N THR A 212 4.16 -2.76 11.37
CA THR A 212 3.64 -3.67 12.40
C THR A 212 3.84 -3.09 13.81
N LEU A 213 5.04 -2.58 14.12
CA LEU A 213 5.36 -1.96 15.41
C LEU A 213 4.51 -0.72 15.70
N ILE A 214 4.32 0.15 14.69
CA ILE A 214 3.48 1.35 14.82
C ILE A 214 2.01 0.95 15.10
N SER A 215 1.55 -0.17 14.55
CA SER A 215 0.16 -0.65 14.71
C SER A 215 -0.10 -1.34 16.06
N ILE A 216 0.89 -1.48 16.95
CA ILE A 216 0.71 -2.03 18.32
C ILE A 216 -0.12 -1.07 19.21
N LYS A 217 -0.10 0.23 18.92
CA LYS A 217 -0.84 1.27 19.67
C LYS A 217 -2.23 1.46 19.08
#